data_d9d3888ccc3956839084ec90e6cee424
#
_entry.id   d9d3888ccc3956839084ec90e6cee424
#
_cell.length_a   1.000
_cell.length_b   1.000
_cell.length_c   1.000
_cell.angle_alpha   90.00
_cell.angle_beta   90.00
_cell.angle_gamma   90.00
#
_symmetry.space_group_name_H-M   'P 1'
#
loop_
_entity.id
_entity.type
_entity.pdbx_description
1 polymer ?
#
loop_
_entity_poly.entity_id
_entity_poly.type
_entity_poly.pdbx_seq_one_letter_code
_entity_poly.pdbx_strand_id
1 'polypeptide(L)'
;YLINAQGEDVVAGIRTPKPIQEMKREMPKIYRELERVRRILEQHFHEVQDFEFTVEKGTLYILQTRNGKMNAQAIVRTSIEMVSEKLISREQAVLRLRPQELDQLLHKRIDPNFKGKPILSGLPASPGAASGKAVFDADEAERL
;
A
#
# COMPACT_ATOMS: atom_id res chain seq x y z
N TYR A 1 6.38 -7.23 7.68
CA TYR A 1 6.16 -8.27 8.70
C TYR A 1 7.05 -8.02 9.92
N LEU A 2 6.64 -8.53 11.04
CA LEU A 2 7.41 -8.54 12.29
C LEU A 2 7.64 -9.99 12.74
N ILE A 3 8.77 -10.23 13.41
CA ILE A 3 9.11 -11.54 14.01
C ILE A 3 8.84 -11.43 15.52
N ASN A 4 8.23 -12.47 16.09
CA ASN A 4 7.87 -12.53 17.52
C ASN A 4 7.08 -11.27 17.96
N ALA A 5 5.99 -11.01 17.26
CA ALA A 5 5.14 -9.85 17.48
C ALA A 5 3.67 -10.24 17.33
N GLN A 6 2.79 -9.44 17.93
CA GLN A 6 1.35 -9.54 17.74
C GLN A 6 0.88 -8.53 16.69
N GLY A 7 -0.34 -8.71 16.16
CA GLY A 7 -0.91 -7.82 15.15
C GLY A 7 -0.98 -6.36 15.59
N GLU A 8 -1.25 -6.13 16.87
CA GLU A 8 -1.29 -4.79 17.47
C GLU A 8 0.06 -4.07 17.37
N ASP A 9 1.20 -4.78 17.46
CA ASP A 9 2.53 -4.17 17.34
C ASP A 9 2.75 -3.55 15.96
N VAL A 10 2.13 -4.12 14.92
CA VAL A 10 2.20 -3.60 13.54
C VAL A 10 1.30 -2.37 13.41
N VAL A 11 0.07 -2.45 13.89
CA VAL A 11 -0.95 -1.40 13.72
C VAL A 11 -0.62 -0.18 14.59
N ALA A 12 -0.16 -0.37 15.82
CA ALA A 12 0.20 0.70 16.73
C ALA A 12 1.50 1.43 16.36
N GLY A 13 2.25 0.93 15.37
CA GLY A 13 3.50 1.56 14.95
C GLY A 13 4.63 1.52 15.98
N ILE A 14 4.51 0.69 17.01
CA ILE A 14 5.50 0.55 18.09
C ILE A 14 6.82 -0.02 17.58
N ARG A 15 6.75 -0.86 16.57
CA ARG A 15 7.91 -1.47 15.90
C ARG A 15 7.82 -1.26 14.39
N THR A 16 8.94 -0.91 13.76
CA THR A 16 9.02 -0.77 12.31
C THR A 16 9.00 -2.14 11.63
N PRO A 17 8.00 -2.45 10.79
CA PRO A 17 7.95 -3.71 10.08
C PRO A 17 9.07 -3.85 9.05
N LYS A 18 9.55 -5.06 8.85
CA LYS A 18 10.43 -5.41 7.74
C LYS A 18 9.65 -5.45 6.42
N PRO A 19 10.25 -4.98 5.31
CA PRO A 19 9.67 -5.17 3.98
C PRO A 19 9.43 -6.65 3.68
N ILE A 20 8.31 -6.96 3.03
CA ILE A 20 7.93 -8.35 2.74
C ILE A 20 8.96 -9.07 1.85
N GLN A 21 9.71 -8.32 1.03
CA GLN A 21 10.76 -8.87 0.16
C GLN A 21 11.89 -9.54 0.93
N GLU A 22 12.17 -9.10 2.15
CA GLU A 22 13.20 -9.71 3.00
C GLU A 22 12.83 -11.15 3.42
N MET A 23 11.53 -11.45 3.50
CA MET A 23 11.03 -12.79 3.78
C MET A 23 11.46 -13.82 2.72
N LYS A 24 11.71 -13.38 1.47
CA LYS A 24 12.24 -14.25 0.42
C LYS A 24 13.56 -14.91 0.83
N ARG A 25 14.38 -14.22 1.62
CA ARG A 25 15.66 -14.71 2.13
C ARG A 25 15.49 -15.41 3.47
N GLU A 26 14.70 -14.84 4.39
CA GLU A 26 14.57 -15.33 5.76
C GLU A 26 13.66 -16.56 5.87
N MET A 27 12.55 -16.57 5.10
CA MET A 27 11.53 -17.63 5.12
C MET A 27 11.06 -17.98 3.69
N PRO A 28 11.92 -18.56 2.84
CA PRO A 28 11.64 -18.70 1.40
C PRO A 28 10.44 -19.60 1.09
N LYS A 29 10.12 -20.57 1.94
CA LYS A 29 8.92 -21.41 1.79
C LYS A 29 7.64 -20.59 2.02
N ILE A 30 7.60 -19.84 3.11
CA ILE A 30 6.47 -18.96 3.47
C ILE A 30 6.29 -17.87 2.41
N TYR A 31 7.38 -17.25 1.94
CA TYR A 31 7.30 -16.26 0.88
C TYR A 31 6.66 -16.81 -0.40
N ARG A 32 7.03 -18.01 -0.83
CA ARG A 32 6.40 -18.65 -2.01
C ARG A 32 4.92 -18.96 -1.78
N GLU A 33 4.55 -19.33 -0.56
CA GLU A 33 3.16 -19.60 -0.20
C GLU A 33 2.34 -18.30 -0.18
N LEU A 34 2.88 -17.20 0.39
CA LEU A 34 2.28 -15.87 0.31
C LEU A 34 2.05 -15.41 -1.13
N GLU A 35 3.04 -15.59 -2.01
CA GLU A 35 2.91 -15.27 -3.43
C GLU A 35 1.82 -16.11 -4.12
N ARG A 36 1.67 -17.36 -3.73
CA ARG A 36 0.57 -18.20 -4.22
C ARG A 36 -0.77 -17.70 -3.73
N VAL A 37 -0.90 -17.40 -2.45
CA VAL A 37 -2.13 -16.86 -1.85
C VAL A 37 -2.51 -15.54 -2.51
N ARG A 38 -1.57 -14.61 -2.69
CA ARG A 38 -1.79 -13.35 -3.40
C ARG A 38 -2.45 -13.59 -4.76
N ARG A 39 -1.90 -14.48 -5.58
CA ARG A 39 -2.46 -14.79 -6.91
C ARG A 39 -3.87 -15.37 -6.82
N ILE A 40 -4.13 -16.27 -5.86
CA ILE A 40 -5.46 -16.86 -5.66
C ILE A 40 -6.47 -15.76 -5.32
N LEU A 41 -6.12 -14.88 -4.40
CA LEU A 41 -6.99 -13.79 -3.96
C LEU A 41 -7.27 -12.80 -5.11
N GLU A 42 -6.23 -12.35 -5.82
CA GLU A 42 -6.38 -11.43 -6.95
C GLU A 42 -7.23 -12.05 -8.07
N GLN A 43 -7.03 -13.33 -8.39
CA GLN A 43 -7.83 -14.04 -9.38
C GLN A 43 -9.28 -14.24 -8.96
N HIS A 44 -9.53 -14.46 -7.68
CA HIS A 44 -10.89 -14.66 -7.15
C HIS A 44 -11.67 -13.35 -7.08
N PHE A 45 -11.04 -12.30 -6.54
CA PHE A 45 -11.71 -11.01 -6.31
C PHE A 45 -11.63 -10.07 -7.50
N HIS A 46 -10.80 -10.34 -8.49
CA HIS A 46 -10.51 -9.44 -9.60
C HIS A 46 -10.13 -8.03 -9.13
N GLU A 47 -9.40 -7.96 -8.01
CA GLU A 47 -8.98 -6.71 -7.36
C GLU A 47 -7.72 -6.94 -6.53
N VAL A 48 -6.93 -5.88 -6.36
CA VAL A 48 -5.79 -5.86 -5.43
C VAL A 48 -6.29 -6.13 -4.01
N GLN A 49 -5.66 -7.07 -3.34
CA GLN A 49 -6.06 -7.47 -2.00
C GLN A 49 -5.05 -7.01 -0.94
N ASP A 50 -5.58 -6.45 0.12
CA ASP A 50 -4.90 -6.21 1.39
C ASP A 50 -5.25 -7.35 2.33
N PHE A 51 -4.27 -8.16 2.73
CA PHE A 51 -4.53 -9.32 3.56
C PHE A 51 -3.54 -9.43 4.73
N GLU A 52 -4.06 -9.94 5.82
CA GLU A 52 -3.33 -10.16 7.04
C GLU A 52 -2.95 -11.65 7.16
N PHE A 53 -1.77 -11.91 7.69
CA PHE A 53 -1.29 -13.26 7.89
C PHE A 53 -0.46 -13.39 9.16
N THR A 54 -0.36 -14.61 9.64
CA THR A 54 0.60 -15.00 10.67
C THR A 54 1.33 -16.28 10.27
N VAL A 55 2.50 -16.49 10.88
CA VAL A 55 3.30 -17.71 10.70
C VAL A 55 3.56 -18.32 12.07
N GLU A 56 3.08 -19.53 12.28
CA GLU A 56 3.33 -20.27 13.49
C GLU A 56 3.96 -21.62 13.16
N LYS A 57 5.09 -21.92 13.78
CA LYS A 57 5.81 -23.21 13.60
C LYS A 57 6.06 -23.58 12.13
N GLY A 58 6.33 -22.56 11.30
CA GLY A 58 6.60 -22.74 9.87
C GLY A 58 5.37 -22.96 9.00
N THR A 59 4.16 -22.75 9.52
CA THR A 59 2.89 -22.80 8.80
C THR A 59 2.35 -21.38 8.63
N LEU A 60 1.92 -21.05 7.41
CA LEU A 60 1.27 -19.79 7.08
C LEU A 60 -0.23 -19.87 7.36
N TYR A 61 -0.76 -18.87 8.03
CA TYR A 61 -2.21 -18.68 8.25
C TYR A 61 -2.63 -17.33 7.71
N ILE A 62 -3.66 -17.31 6.87
CA ILE A 62 -4.31 -16.08 6.41
C ILE A 62 -5.43 -15.76 7.39
N LEU A 63 -5.41 -14.56 7.93
CA LEU A 63 -6.35 -14.13 8.96
C LEU A 63 -7.52 -13.36 8.37
N GLN A 64 -7.23 -12.43 7.45
CA GLN A 64 -8.22 -11.54 6.86
C GLN A 64 -7.77 -11.11 5.47
N THR A 65 -8.72 -10.86 4.58
CA THR A 65 -8.50 -10.17 3.31
C THR A 65 -9.58 -9.14 3.06
N ARG A 66 -9.22 -8.08 2.34
CA ARG A 66 -10.12 -7.02 1.90
C ARG A 66 -9.58 -6.37 0.62
N ASN A 67 -10.43 -5.67 -0.10
CA ASN A 67 -9.97 -4.88 -1.24
C ASN A 67 -8.99 -3.80 -0.77
N GLY A 68 -7.88 -3.68 -1.46
CA GLY A 68 -6.84 -2.71 -1.14
C GLY A 68 -7.36 -1.28 -1.25
N LYS A 69 -7.12 -0.47 -0.22
CA LYS A 69 -7.38 0.98 -0.30
C LYS A 69 -6.24 1.62 -1.08
N MET A 70 -6.58 2.26 -2.18
CA MET A 70 -5.62 2.85 -3.11
C MET A 70 -5.92 4.31 -3.37
N ASN A 71 -4.88 5.13 -3.53
CA ASN A 71 -5.03 6.47 -4.09
C ASN A 71 -5.22 6.40 -5.61
N ALA A 72 -5.63 7.51 -6.22
CA ALA A 72 -5.91 7.58 -7.66
C ALA A 72 -4.74 7.08 -8.54
N GLN A 73 -3.50 7.41 -8.18
CA GLN A 73 -2.33 6.96 -8.94
C GLN A 73 -2.15 5.44 -8.89
N ALA A 74 -2.36 4.84 -7.72
CA ALA A 74 -2.28 3.40 -7.55
C ALA A 74 -3.41 2.69 -8.30
N ILE A 75 -4.65 3.23 -8.28
CA ILE A 75 -5.78 2.68 -9.03
C ILE A 75 -5.47 2.68 -10.54
N VAL A 76 -4.99 3.80 -11.11
CA VAL A 76 -4.62 3.86 -12.53
C VAL A 76 -3.57 2.81 -12.86
N ARG A 77 -2.48 2.78 -12.10
CA ARG A 77 -1.38 1.86 -12.32
C ARG A 77 -1.83 0.40 -12.24
N THR A 78 -2.51 0.03 -11.17
CA THR A 78 -2.98 -1.34 -10.97
C THR A 78 -4.02 -1.73 -12.00
N SER A 79 -4.88 -0.82 -12.48
CA SER A 79 -5.82 -1.09 -13.56
C SER A 79 -5.11 -1.47 -14.85
N ILE A 80 -4.04 -0.77 -15.22
CA ILE A 80 -3.23 -1.09 -16.39
C ILE A 80 -2.53 -2.45 -16.23
N GLU A 81 -1.93 -2.70 -15.07
CA GLU A 81 -1.24 -3.95 -14.75
C GLU A 81 -2.23 -5.14 -14.81
N MET A 82 -3.42 -5.02 -14.19
CA MET A 82 -4.44 -6.07 -14.17
C MET A 82 -5.01 -6.38 -15.56
N VAL A 83 -5.13 -5.38 -16.44
CA VAL A 83 -5.49 -5.63 -17.86
C VAL A 83 -4.37 -6.41 -18.57
N SER A 84 -3.11 -6.03 -18.34
CA SER A 84 -1.97 -6.72 -18.97
C SER A 84 -1.83 -8.17 -18.49
N GLU A 85 -2.17 -8.43 -17.22
CA GLU A 85 -2.21 -9.75 -16.61
C GLU A 85 -3.50 -10.53 -16.93
N LYS A 86 -4.43 -9.94 -17.68
CA LYS A 86 -5.73 -10.54 -18.07
C LYS A 86 -6.63 -10.87 -16.87
N LEU A 87 -6.47 -10.17 -15.78
CA LEU A 87 -7.34 -10.29 -14.59
C LEU A 87 -8.66 -9.55 -14.79
N ILE A 88 -8.65 -8.44 -15.52
CA ILE A 88 -9.84 -7.63 -15.84
C ILE A 88 -9.83 -7.20 -17.31
N SER A 89 -11.00 -6.83 -17.84
CA SER A 89 -11.11 -6.23 -19.17
C SER A 89 -10.72 -4.74 -19.16
N ARG A 90 -10.56 -4.13 -20.35
CA ARG A 90 -10.29 -2.67 -20.48
C ARG A 90 -11.47 -1.85 -19.98
N GLU A 91 -12.68 -2.30 -20.24
CA GLU A 91 -13.93 -1.65 -19.79
C GLU A 91 -14.01 -1.68 -18.26
N GLN A 92 -13.72 -2.82 -17.64
CA GLN A 92 -13.66 -2.94 -16.19
C GLN A 92 -12.57 -2.03 -15.60
N ALA A 93 -11.42 -1.91 -16.23
CA ALA A 93 -10.34 -1.03 -15.80
C ALA A 93 -10.78 0.45 -15.79
N VAL A 94 -11.54 0.88 -16.80
CA VAL A 94 -12.09 2.26 -16.85
C VAL A 94 -13.13 2.48 -15.75
N LEU A 95 -14.00 1.50 -15.50
CA LEU A 95 -15.04 1.59 -14.46
C LEU A 95 -14.48 1.62 -13.02
N ARG A 96 -13.24 1.19 -12.81
CA ARG A 96 -12.56 1.29 -11.50
C ARG A 96 -12.20 2.73 -11.13
N LEU A 97 -12.12 3.63 -12.11
CA LEU A 97 -11.73 5.02 -11.92
C LEU A 97 -12.98 5.90 -11.73
N ARG A 98 -13.05 6.57 -10.60
CA ARG A 98 -14.05 7.62 -10.36
C ARG A 98 -13.52 8.95 -10.89
N PRO A 99 -14.34 9.76 -11.61
CA PRO A 99 -13.88 11.06 -12.11
C PRO A 99 -13.24 11.96 -11.05
N GLN A 100 -13.81 11.98 -9.84
CA GLN A 100 -13.30 12.76 -8.71
C GLN A 100 -11.90 12.29 -8.24
N GLU A 101 -11.55 11.04 -8.45
CA GLU A 101 -10.23 10.51 -8.12
C GLU A 101 -9.16 10.98 -9.11
N LEU A 102 -9.57 11.25 -10.36
CA LEU A 102 -8.65 11.80 -11.37
C LEU A 102 -8.21 13.22 -11.02
N ASP A 103 -9.07 14.03 -10.39
CA ASP A 103 -8.71 15.38 -9.95
C ASP A 103 -7.52 15.34 -8.98
N GLN A 104 -7.39 14.30 -8.16
CA GLN A 104 -6.25 14.12 -7.26
C GLN A 104 -4.93 13.97 -8.02
N LEU A 105 -4.95 13.50 -9.26
CA LEU A 105 -3.75 13.38 -10.09
C LEU A 105 -3.26 14.73 -10.59
N LEU A 106 -4.12 15.75 -10.57
CA LEU A 106 -3.82 17.12 -10.98
C LEU A 106 -3.24 17.97 -9.82
N HIS A 107 -3.21 17.45 -8.60
CA HIS A 107 -2.59 18.16 -7.48
C HIS A 107 -1.09 18.39 -7.70
N LYS A 108 -0.62 19.52 -7.19
CA LYS A 108 0.81 19.87 -7.23
C LYS A 108 1.66 18.72 -6.65
N ARG A 109 2.75 18.41 -7.32
CA ARG A 109 3.72 17.42 -6.90
C ARG A 109 5.12 17.99 -6.98
N ILE A 110 6.02 17.43 -6.19
CA ILE A 110 7.44 17.71 -6.38
C ILE A 110 7.87 17.04 -7.70
N ASP A 111 8.63 17.78 -8.53
CA ASP A 111 9.16 17.24 -9.78
C ASP A 111 10.01 16.00 -9.47
N PRO A 112 9.73 14.84 -10.10
CA PRO A 112 10.52 13.63 -9.92
C PRO A 112 12.00 13.81 -10.25
N ASN A 113 12.34 14.79 -11.11
CA ASN A 113 13.71 15.13 -11.47
C ASN A 113 14.39 16.13 -10.51
N PHE A 114 13.66 16.61 -9.50
CA PHE A 114 14.20 17.52 -8.50
C PHE A 114 15.30 16.83 -7.68
N LYS A 115 16.51 17.36 -7.75
CA LYS A 115 17.70 16.79 -7.10
C LYS A 115 17.97 17.34 -5.68
N GLY A 116 17.03 18.10 -5.12
CA GLY A 116 17.14 18.59 -3.74
C GLY A 116 17.10 17.44 -2.73
N LYS A 117 17.90 17.57 -1.68
CA LYS A 117 17.86 16.60 -0.59
C LYS A 117 16.75 16.97 0.38
N PRO A 118 15.92 16.01 0.84
CA PRO A 118 14.95 16.27 1.90
C PRO A 118 15.67 16.61 3.21
N ILE A 119 15.15 17.58 3.94
CA ILE A 119 15.65 17.95 5.27
C ILE A 119 15.26 16.87 6.28
N LEU A 120 14.03 16.37 6.14
CA LEU A 120 13.47 15.30 6.98
C LEU A 120 12.67 14.32 6.09
N SER A 121 12.48 13.12 6.58
CA SER A 121 11.67 12.10 5.95
C SER A 121 10.69 11.55 6.98
N GLY A 122 9.46 11.25 6.54
CA GLY A 122 8.40 10.71 7.39
C GLY A 122 7.49 9.76 6.62
N LEU A 123 6.50 9.19 7.31
CA LEU A 123 5.48 8.36 6.69
C LEU A 123 4.48 9.26 5.93
N PRO A 124 4.15 8.93 4.67
CA PRO A 124 3.18 9.71 3.90
C PRO A 124 1.77 9.47 4.43
N ALA A 125 1.12 10.54 4.91
CA ALA A 125 -0.26 10.49 5.40
C ALA A 125 -1.28 10.99 4.36
N SER A 126 -0.86 11.88 3.45
CA SER A 126 -1.72 12.45 2.41
C SER A 126 -0.94 12.64 1.11
N PRO A 127 -1.58 12.47 -0.06
CA PRO A 127 -0.94 12.72 -1.34
C PRO A 127 -0.76 14.21 -1.62
N GLY A 128 0.22 14.55 -2.48
CA GLY A 128 0.45 15.90 -2.96
C GLY A 128 1.64 16.60 -2.34
N ALA A 129 1.81 17.86 -2.70
CA ALA A 129 2.84 18.73 -2.16
C ALA A 129 2.20 20.05 -1.69
N ALA A 130 2.56 20.51 -0.52
CA ALA A 130 2.10 21.76 0.06
C ALA A 130 3.30 22.58 0.56
N SER A 131 3.12 23.88 0.66
CA SER A 131 4.08 24.80 1.27
C SER A 131 3.38 25.61 2.36
N GLY A 132 4.04 25.82 3.48
CA GLY A 132 3.48 26.55 4.62
C GLY A 132 4.36 26.43 5.84
N LYS A 133 3.85 26.90 6.98
CA LYS A 133 4.49 26.70 8.29
C LYS A 133 4.30 25.24 8.71
N ALA A 134 5.36 24.64 9.24
CA ALA A 134 5.26 23.33 9.85
C ALA A 134 4.58 23.47 11.23
N VAL A 135 3.56 22.67 11.47
CA VAL A 135 2.88 22.55 12.75
C VAL A 135 2.98 21.10 13.19
N PHE A 136 3.33 20.88 14.44
CA PHE A 136 3.62 19.54 14.98
C PHE A 136 2.55 19.04 15.95
N ASP A 137 1.57 19.87 16.22
CA ASP A 137 0.46 19.56 17.11
C ASP A 137 -0.87 19.74 16.35
N ALA A 138 -1.78 18.77 16.50
CA ALA A 138 -3.05 18.76 15.80
C ALA A 138 -3.98 19.90 16.25
N ASP A 139 -3.99 20.19 17.55
CA ASP A 139 -4.84 21.25 18.12
C ASP A 139 -4.34 22.63 17.71
N GLU A 140 -3.03 22.80 17.54
CA GLU A 140 -2.44 24.02 17.01
C GLU A 140 -2.76 24.19 15.53
N ALA A 141 -2.74 23.10 14.75
CA ALA A 141 -3.08 23.13 13.34
C ALA A 141 -4.54 23.52 13.08
N GLU A 142 -5.45 23.17 13.98
CA GLU A 142 -6.87 23.54 13.88
C GLU A 142 -7.13 25.03 14.20
N ARG A 143 -6.23 25.68 14.93
CA ARG A 143 -6.36 27.09 15.33
C ARG A 143 -5.73 28.08 14.36
N LEU A 144 -4.95 27.61 13.37
CA LEU A 144 -4.23 28.40 12.38
C LEU A 144 -4.95 28.46 11.04
#